data_ef7a3d40bc9da37e4f8a9a5416a2408e
#
_entry.id   ef7a3d40bc9da37e4f8a9a5416a2408e
#
_cell.length_a   1.000
_cell.length_b   1.000
_cell.length_c   1.000
_cell.angle_alpha   90.00
_cell.angle_beta   90.00
_cell.angle_gamma   90.00
#
_symmetry.space_group_name_H-M   'P 1'
#
loop_
_entity.id
_entity.type
_entity.pdbx_description
1 polymer ?
#
loop_
_entity_poly.entity_id
_entity_poly.type
_entity_poly.pdbx_seq_one_letter_code
_entity_poly.pdbx_strand_id
1 'polypeptide(L)'
;LKPAAVPFSDGHGATRDDDRGWEDSYRQRWQYDKIVRSTHGVNCTGSCSWKVYVKNGLVTWETQQTDYPRTRPDLPNHEPRGCPRGASYSWYLYSANRVKYPLMRSALLKLWREARKTLAPVDAWGSIVQDQTKAKSYKSKRGMGGFVRVDWDEANELIAASNLYTTKTFGPDRVIGFSPIPAMSMVSYAAGARYLSLLGGACLSFYDWYCDLPPASPQVWGE
;
A
#
# COMPACT_ATOMS: atom_id res chain seq x y z
N LEU A 1 2.38 -35.51 -23.14
CA LEU A 1 2.42 -36.87 -22.57
C LEU A 1 1.08 -37.11 -21.91
N LYS A 2 0.30 -38.10 -22.41
CA LYS A 2 -0.92 -38.55 -21.70
C LYS A 2 -0.46 -39.50 -20.60
N PRO A 3 -0.78 -39.23 -19.33
CA PRO A 3 -0.41 -40.12 -18.27
C PRO A 3 -1.11 -41.52 -18.46
N ALA A 4 -0.38 -42.57 -18.23
CA ALA A 4 -0.95 -43.90 -18.26
C ALA A 4 -1.92 -44.08 -17.08
N ALA A 5 -3.12 -44.56 -17.36
CA ALA A 5 -4.10 -44.86 -16.33
C ALA A 5 -4.00 -46.31 -15.94
N VAL A 6 -3.88 -46.59 -14.64
CA VAL A 6 -3.90 -47.94 -14.10
C VAL A 6 -5.33 -48.23 -13.62
N PRO A 7 -6.02 -49.25 -14.20
CA PRO A 7 -7.36 -49.60 -13.75
C PRO A 7 -7.38 -50.04 -12.28
N PHE A 8 -8.45 -49.72 -11.57
CA PHE A 8 -8.70 -50.30 -10.25
C PHE A 8 -8.87 -51.84 -10.37
N SER A 9 -8.47 -52.55 -9.35
CA SER A 9 -8.56 -54.00 -9.31
C SER A 9 -10.01 -54.53 -9.37
N ASP A 10 -10.98 -53.72 -9.04
CA ASP A 10 -12.42 -54.01 -9.08
C ASP A 10 -13.09 -53.62 -10.43
N GLY A 11 -12.34 -53.10 -11.38
CA GLY A 11 -12.83 -52.69 -12.68
C GLY A 11 -13.61 -51.37 -12.70
N HIS A 12 -13.76 -50.67 -11.59
CA HIS A 12 -14.53 -49.45 -11.46
C HIS A 12 -13.65 -48.19 -11.45
N GLY A 13 -13.08 -47.86 -12.58
CA GLY A 13 -12.26 -46.65 -12.71
C GLY A 13 -10.78 -46.98 -12.86
N ALA A 14 -9.96 -45.95 -12.81
CA ALA A 14 -8.52 -46.06 -12.97
C ALA A 14 -7.80 -44.96 -12.16
N THR A 15 -6.68 -45.33 -11.54
CA THR A 15 -5.73 -44.36 -11.00
C THR A 15 -4.66 -44.05 -12.05
N ARG A 16 -4.11 -42.88 -11.98
CA ARG A 16 -2.90 -42.56 -12.72
C ARG A 16 -1.71 -42.76 -11.78
N ASP A 17 -0.79 -43.57 -12.21
CA ASP A 17 0.51 -43.75 -11.55
C ASP A 17 1.52 -42.81 -12.26
N ASP A 18 1.18 -41.57 -12.33
CA ASP A 18 2.04 -40.53 -12.89
C ASP A 18 2.64 -39.69 -11.76
N ASP A 19 3.72 -39.06 -12.06
CA ASP A 19 4.33 -38.10 -11.16
C ASP A 19 3.32 -37.00 -10.80
N ARG A 20 2.86 -37.02 -9.56
CA ARG A 20 1.92 -36.06 -9.01
C ARG A 20 2.62 -34.90 -8.28
N GLY A 21 3.91 -34.69 -8.54
CA GLY A 21 4.70 -33.64 -7.94
C GLY A 21 4.08 -32.25 -8.11
N TRP A 22 3.27 -32.04 -9.15
CA TRP A 22 2.51 -30.80 -9.31
C TRP A 22 1.50 -30.58 -8.17
N GLU A 23 1.00 -31.62 -7.53
CA GLU A 23 0.10 -31.50 -6.38
C GLU A 23 0.84 -31.04 -5.12
N ASP A 24 2.14 -31.34 -5.04
CA ASP A 24 2.94 -30.94 -3.89
C ASP A 24 3.00 -29.43 -3.74
N SER A 25 2.95 -28.72 -4.85
CA SER A 25 2.87 -27.26 -4.82
C SER A 25 1.62 -26.76 -4.07
N TYR A 26 0.49 -27.46 -4.20
CA TYR A 26 -0.74 -27.16 -3.46
C TYR A 26 -0.63 -27.56 -1.99
N ARG A 27 -0.08 -28.74 -1.71
CA ARG A 27 0.10 -29.23 -0.34
C ARG A 27 1.11 -28.38 0.42
N GLN A 28 2.24 -28.05 -0.22
CA GLN A 28 3.28 -27.22 0.38
C GLN A 28 2.83 -25.78 0.61
N ARG A 29 1.95 -25.25 -0.22
CA ARG A 29 1.41 -23.91 -0.08
C ARG A 29 0.73 -23.68 1.27
N TRP A 30 0.09 -24.71 1.83
CA TRP A 30 -0.63 -24.61 3.10
C TRP A 30 0.24 -24.93 4.32
N GLN A 31 1.50 -25.33 4.11
CA GLN A 31 2.45 -25.50 5.20
C GLN A 31 2.91 -24.16 5.73
N TYR A 32 3.20 -24.13 7.01
CA TYR A 32 3.73 -22.95 7.67
C TYR A 32 4.65 -23.32 8.83
N ASP A 33 5.59 -22.45 9.14
CA ASP A 33 6.48 -22.57 10.29
C ASP A 33 5.91 -21.80 11.48
N LYS A 34 5.20 -20.69 11.19
CA LYS A 34 4.58 -19.84 12.19
C LYS A 34 3.37 -19.11 11.65
N ILE A 35 2.53 -18.68 12.59
CA ILE A 35 1.42 -17.76 12.34
C ILE A 35 1.76 -16.43 13.02
N VAL A 36 1.59 -15.33 12.32
CA VAL A 36 1.78 -13.99 12.84
C VAL A 36 0.46 -13.23 12.72
N ARG A 37 0.07 -12.56 13.78
CA ARG A 37 -1.07 -11.64 13.73
C ARG A 37 -0.66 -10.34 13.05
N SER A 38 -1.43 -9.93 12.07
CA SER A 38 -1.16 -8.70 11.32
C SER A 38 -2.45 -8.09 10.77
N THR A 39 -2.31 -6.95 10.14
CA THR A 39 -3.35 -6.31 9.33
C THR A 39 -2.75 -5.96 7.98
N HIS A 40 -3.58 -5.63 7.00
CA HIS A 40 -3.11 -5.14 5.72
C HIS A 40 -3.14 -3.60 5.66
N GLY A 41 -2.25 -3.02 4.86
CA GLY A 41 -2.11 -1.57 4.73
C GLY A 41 -2.92 -1.01 3.56
N VAL A 42 -4.24 -1.07 3.62
CA VAL A 42 -5.13 -0.45 2.62
C VAL A 42 -5.98 0.62 3.27
N ASN A 43 -6.46 1.57 2.47
CA ASN A 43 -7.46 2.55 2.87
C ASN A 43 -8.79 1.83 3.17
N CYS A 44 -8.97 1.42 4.41
CA CYS A 44 -10.10 0.62 4.83
C CYS A 44 -10.44 0.90 6.28
N THR A 45 -11.73 1.02 6.57
CA THR A 45 -12.26 1.17 7.93
C THR A 45 -12.58 -0.16 8.59
N GLY A 46 -12.42 -1.29 7.90
CA GLY A 46 -12.77 -2.61 8.38
C GLY A 46 -11.96 -3.11 9.58
N SER A 47 -10.78 -2.54 9.81
CA SER A 47 -9.91 -2.86 10.96
C SER A 47 -9.69 -4.37 11.15
N CYS A 48 -9.56 -5.11 10.04
CA CYS A 48 -9.43 -6.56 10.09
C CYS A 48 -8.11 -6.98 10.71
N SER A 49 -8.15 -8.05 11.49
CA SER A 49 -6.97 -8.72 12.01
C SER A 49 -6.85 -10.08 11.33
N TRP A 50 -5.65 -10.40 10.86
CA TRP A 50 -5.38 -11.59 10.06
C TRP A 50 -4.40 -12.50 10.76
N LYS A 51 -4.66 -13.80 10.66
CA LYS A 51 -3.65 -14.85 10.89
C LYS A 51 -2.85 -14.97 9.59
N VAL A 52 -1.62 -14.53 9.61
CA VAL A 52 -0.72 -14.57 8.46
C VAL A 52 0.20 -15.78 8.62
N TYR A 53 0.12 -16.68 7.67
CA TYR A 53 0.89 -17.93 7.66
C TYR A 53 2.21 -17.71 6.95
N VAL A 54 3.30 -18.09 7.61
CA VAL A 54 4.66 -17.85 7.12
C VAL A 54 5.40 -19.19 7.02
N LYS A 55 6.05 -19.43 5.90
CA LYS A 55 6.94 -20.57 5.63
C LYS A 55 8.29 -20.06 5.16
N ASN A 56 9.37 -20.42 5.86
CA ASN A 56 10.72 -19.99 5.51
C ASN A 56 10.85 -18.47 5.28
N GLY A 57 10.19 -17.66 6.09
CA GLY A 57 10.19 -16.20 5.96
C GLY A 57 9.26 -15.63 4.88
N LEU A 58 8.57 -16.47 4.12
CA LEU A 58 7.62 -16.06 3.09
C LEU A 58 6.18 -16.18 3.61
N VAL A 59 5.38 -15.16 3.37
CA VAL A 59 3.93 -15.22 3.60
C VAL A 59 3.31 -16.12 2.54
N THR A 60 2.63 -17.18 2.96
CA THR A 60 2.02 -18.13 2.04
C THR A 60 0.53 -17.90 1.85
N TRP A 61 -0.17 -17.52 2.90
CA TRP A 61 -1.59 -17.19 2.86
C TRP A 61 -2.03 -16.48 4.14
N GLU A 62 -3.28 -16.10 4.20
CA GLU A 62 -3.90 -15.44 5.35
C GLU A 62 -5.34 -15.88 5.57
N THR A 63 -5.75 -15.91 6.83
CA THR A 63 -7.14 -16.12 7.23
C THR A 63 -7.57 -15.07 8.24
N GLN A 64 -8.88 -14.80 8.30
CA GLN A 64 -9.42 -13.90 9.31
C GLN A 64 -9.13 -14.44 10.71
N GLN A 65 -8.64 -13.57 11.57
CA GLN A 65 -8.58 -13.83 13.01
C GLN A 65 -10.01 -13.89 13.58
N THR A 66 -10.36 -14.96 14.24
CA THR A 66 -11.73 -15.18 14.76
C THR A 66 -11.78 -15.31 16.29
N ASP A 67 -10.65 -15.46 16.94
CA ASP A 67 -10.51 -15.66 18.38
C ASP A 67 -10.28 -14.32 19.12
N TYR A 68 -11.15 -13.34 18.85
CA TYR A 68 -11.16 -12.12 19.64
C TYR A 68 -11.66 -12.38 21.07
N PRO A 69 -11.04 -11.74 22.08
CA PRO A 69 -11.55 -11.82 23.44
C PRO A 69 -12.96 -11.21 23.50
N ARG A 70 -13.81 -11.83 24.30
CA ARG A 70 -15.14 -11.32 24.56
C ARG A 70 -15.04 -10.04 25.39
N THR A 71 -15.59 -8.95 24.87
CA THR A 71 -15.54 -7.66 25.55
C THR A 71 -16.64 -7.51 26.61
N ARG A 72 -17.79 -8.17 26.37
CA ARG A 72 -18.94 -8.17 27.28
C ARG A 72 -19.53 -9.56 27.35
N PRO A 73 -19.66 -10.16 28.57
CA PRO A 73 -20.18 -11.51 28.72
C PRO A 73 -21.70 -11.60 28.48
N ASP A 74 -22.40 -10.48 28.61
CA ASP A 74 -23.87 -10.35 28.50
C ASP A 74 -24.35 -10.13 27.05
N LEU A 75 -23.43 -9.90 26.12
CA LEU A 75 -23.76 -9.70 24.71
C LEU A 75 -23.15 -10.78 23.85
N PRO A 76 -23.73 -11.08 22.68
CA PRO A 76 -23.05 -11.89 21.67
C PRO A 76 -21.67 -11.33 21.36
N ASN A 77 -20.69 -12.22 21.15
CA ASN A 77 -19.36 -11.77 20.80
C ASN A 77 -19.36 -11.16 19.41
N HIS A 78 -18.46 -10.19 19.21
CA HIS A 78 -18.21 -9.66 17.87
C HIS A 78 -17.78 -10.80 16.94
N GLU A 79 -18.43 -10.90 15.78
CA GLU A 79 -18.04 -11.83 14.72
C GLU A 79 -17.16 -11.09 13.71
N PRO A 80 -15.83 -11.20 13.83
CA PRO A 80 -14.93 -10.50 12.93
C PRO A 80 -15.05 -11.09 11.52
N ARG A 81 -15.28 -10.22 10.55
CA ARG A 81 -15.42 -10.61 9.14
C ARG A 81 -14.47 -9.77 8.29
N GLY A 82 -13.60 -10.46 7.56
CA GLY A 82 -12.78 -9.84 6.53
C GLY A 82 -13.53 -9.75 5.19
N CYS A 83 -12.84 -9.26 4.20
CA CYS A 83 -13.33 -9.22 2.82
C CYS A 83 -12.37 -9.97 1.89
N PRO A 84 -12.78 -10.28 0.66
CA PRO A 84 -11.91 -10.98 -0.31
C PRO A 84 -10.60 -10.26 -0.58
N ARG A 85 -10.55 -8.95 -0.51
CA ARG A 85 -9.31 -8.18 -0.66
C ARG A 85 -8.28 -8.54 0.42
N GLY A 86 -8.68 -8.54 1.68
CA GLY A 86 -7.82 -8.94 2.79
C GLY A 86 -7.40 -10.40 2.70
N ALA A 87 -8.34 -11.28 2.36
CA ALA A 87 -8.09 -12.73 2.23
C ALA A 87 -7.16 -13.11 1.07
N SER A 88 -6.84 -12.19 0.18
CA SER A 88 -5.94 -12.40 -0.96
C SER A 88 -4.71 -11.48 -0.93
N TYR A 89 -4.43 -10.85 0.20
CA TYR A 89 -3.43 -9.79 0.25
C TYR A 89 -1.99 -10.28 0.09
N SER A 90 -1.71 -11.54 0.42
CA SER A 90 -0.42 -12.21 0.15
C SER A 90 -0.06 -12.21 -1.33
N TRP A 91 -1.04 -12.24 -2.22
CA TRP A 91 -0.82 -12.14 -3.66
C TRP A 91 -0.23 -10.80 -4.09
N TYR A 92 -0.59 -9.72 -3.41
CA TYR A 92 -0.01 -8.39 -3.67
C TYR A 92 1.45 -8.32 -3.28
N LEU A 93 1.85 -9.03 -2.21
CA LEU A 93 3.24 -9.03 -1.75
C LEU A 93 4.21 -9.55 -2.82
N TYR A 94 3.79 -10.56 -3.57
CA TYR A 94 4.63 -11.25 -4.56
C TYR A 94 4.17 -11.06 -5.99
N SER A 95 3.19 -10.20 -6.21
CA SER A 95 2.68 -9.87 -7.54
C SER A 95 3.77 -9.25 -8.42
N ALA A 96 3.76 -9.60 -9.69
CA ALA A 96 4.63 -8.98 -10.69
C ALA A 96 4.38 -7.47 -10.84
N ASN A 97 3.16 -7.03 -10.52
CA ASN A 97 2.76 -5.62 -10.58
C ASN A 97 3.16 -4.82 -9.35
N ARG A 98 3.73 -5.47 -8.31
CA ARG A 98 4.18 -4.74 -7.13
C ARG A 98 5.27 -3.75 -7.50
N VAL A 99 5.06 -2.48 -7.13
CA VAL A 99 6.05 -1.42 -7.29
C VAL A 99 7.22 -1.68 -6.32
N LYS A 100 8.39 -1.97 -6.86
CA LYS A 100 9.59 -2.32 -6.07
C LYS A 100 10.54 -1.14 -5.86
N TYR A 101 10.41 -0.10 -6.66
CA TYR A 101 11.32 1.04 -6.70
C TYR A 101 10.53 2.33 -6.82
N PRO A 102 11.08 3.47 -6.36
CA PRO A 102 10.48 4.76 -6.61
C PRO A 102 10.37 5.02 -8.11
N LEU A 103 9.27 5.62 -8.51
CA LEU A 103 9.00 6.00 -9.88
C LEU A 103 8.77 7.50 -9.95
N MET A 104 9.48 8.15 -10.85
CA MET A 104 9.31 9.56 -11.14
C MET A 104 8.87 9.78 -12.58
N ARG A 105 8.08 10.83 -12.78
CA ARG A 105 7.68 11.21 -14.13
C ARG A 105 8.89 11.77 -14.89
N SER A 106 9.22 11.19 -16.04
CA SER A 106 10.42 11.52 -16.81
C SER A 106 10.53 13.01 -17.16
N ALA A 107 9.39 13.68 -17.42
CA ALA A 107 9.37 15.10 -17.71
C ALA A 107 9.87 15.94 -16.52
N LEU A 108 9.47 15.62 -15.30
CA LEU A 108 9.98 16.29 -14.10
C LEU A 108 11.43 15.92 -13.82
N LEU A 109 11.76 14.64 -13.95
CA LEU A 109 13.11 14.13 -13.65
C LEU A 109 14.19 14.76 -14.55
N LYS A 110 13.86 15.00 -15.82
CA LYS A 110 14.79 15.71 -16.74
C LYS A 110 15.08 17.13 -16.27
N LEU A 111 14.04 17.87 -15.90
CA LEU A 111 14.19 19.23 -15.36
C LEU A 111 14.98 19.24 -14.06
N TRP A 112 14.68 18.28 -13.18
CA TRP A 112 15.37 18.14 -11.90
C TRP A 112 16.86 17.87 -12.08
N ARG A 113 17.22 16.85 -12.83
CA ARG A 113 18.62 16.49 -13.07
C ARG A 113 19.40 17.60 -13.78
N GLU A 114 18.76 18.33 -14.67
CA GLU A 114 19.41 19.47 -15.32
C GLU A 114 19.70 20.60 -14.31
N ALA A 115 18.71 20.98 -13.52
CA ALA A 115 18.87 22.00 -12.49
C ALA A 115 19.91 21.60 -11.41
N ARG A 116 19.95 20.31 -11.04
CA ARG A 116 20.87 19.77 -10.04
C ARG A 116 22.33 19.75 -10.48
N LYS A 117 22.63 19.93 -11.75
CA LYS A 117 24.03 20.06 -12.21
C LYS A 117 24.74 21.28 -11.60
N THR A 118 24.00 22.34 -11.31
CA THR A 118 24.58 23.62 -10.91
C THR A 118 23.97 24.21 -9.65
N LEU A 119 22.79 23.77 -9.23
CA LEU A 119 22.03 24.36 -8.14
C LEU A 119 21.93 23.39 -6.96
N ALA A 120 21.86 23.93 -5.74
CA ALA A 120 21.49 23.18 -4.53
C ALA A 120 20.04 22.69 -4.64
N PRO A 121 19.63 21.62 -3.91
CA PRO A 121 18.33 20.98 -4.11
C PRO A 121 17.14 21.94 -4.04
N VAL A 122 17.09 22.80 -3.05
CA VAL A 122 15.98 23.76 -2.85
C VAL A 122 15.92 24.79 -3.98
N ASP A 123 17.08 25.29 -4.40
CA ASP A 123 17.18 26.26 -5.48
C ASP A 123 16.87 25.63 -6.84
N ALA A 124 17.30 24.38 -7.05
CA ALA A 124 16.95 23.61 -8.24
C ALA A 124 15.43 23.43 -8.36
N TRP A 125 14.75 23.06 -7.28
CA TRP A 125 13.28 23.00 -7.27
C TRP A 125 12.66 24.37 -7.53
N GLY A 126 13.14 25.42 -6.85
CA GLY A 126 12.70 26.80 -7.07
C GLY A 126 12.78 27.22 -8.53
N SER A 127 13.91 26.94 -9.21
CA SER A 127 14.12 27.27 -10.62
C SER A 127 13.16 26.56 -11.59
N ILE A 128 12.59 25.43 -11.16
CA ILE A 128 11.60 24.70 -11.96
C ILE A 128 10.20 25.26 -11.75
N VAL A 129 9.82 25.54 -10.50
CA VAL A 129 8.43 25.92 -10.20
C VAL A 129 8.13 27.40 -10.42
N GLN A 130 9.15 28.26 -10.35
CA GLN A 130 9.03 29.71 -10.65
C GLN A 130 8.98 29.97 -12.16
N ASP A 131 9.60 29.13 -12.97
CA ASP A 131 9.53 29.20 -14.41
C ASP A 131 8.20 28.60 -14.91
N GLN A 132 7.30 29.43 -15.38
CA GLN A 132 5.98 29.00 -15.84
C GLN A 132 6.04 27.98 -16.97
N THR A 133 7.03 28.07 -17.88
CA THR A 133 7.19 27.13 -18.98
C THR A 133 7.62 25.76 -18.50
N LYS A 134 8.62 25.69 -17.60
CA LYS A 134 9.06 24.45 -16.98
C LYS A 134 7.95 23.84 -16.15
N ALA A 135 7.30 24.65 -15.29
CA ALA A 135 6.19 24.19 -14.46
C ALA A 135 5.05 23.63 -15.31
N LYS A 136 4.65 24.29 -16.37
CA LYS A 136 3.61 23.81 -17.30
C LYS A 136 4.03 22.52 -18.00
N SER A 137 5.29 22.41 -18.44
CA SER A 137 5.78 21.27 -19.20
C SER A 137 5.65 19.94 -18.45
N TYR A 138 5.98 19.89 -17.15
CA TYR A 138 5.83 18.66 -16.37
C TYR A 138 4.40 18.46 -15.81
N LYS A 139 3.71 19.55 -15.44
CA LYS A 139 2.34 19.47 -14.91
C LYS A 139 1.36 18.97 -15.97
N SER A 140 1.53 19.35 -17.24
CA SER A 140 0.69 18.89 -18.35
C SER A 140 0.80 17.38 -18.63
N LYS A 141 1.82 16.72 -18.08
CA LYS A 141 2.00 15.26 -18.21
C LYS A 141 1.32 14.44 -17.11
N ARG A 142 0.58 15.08 -16.20
CA ARG A 142 -0.21 14.35 -15.19
C ARG A 142 -1.28 13.50 -15.88
N GLY A 143 -1.43 12.25 -15.41
CA GLY A 143 -2.36 11.28 -16.02
C GLY A 143 -1.85 10.58 -17.28
N MET A 144 -0.74 11.04 -17.90
CA MET A 144 -0.24 10.52 -19.17
C MET A 144 0.86 9.44 -19.01
N GLY A 145 1.09 8.92 -17.83
CA GLY A 145 2.17 7.95 -17.59
C GLY A 145 3.56 8.57 -17.69
N GLY A 146 4.48 7.83 -18.34
CA GLY A 146 5.85 8.30 -18.55
C GLY A 146 6.73 8.22 -17.30
N PHE A 147 6.45 7.27 -16.42
CA PHE A 147 7.25 7.03 -15.23
C PHE A 147 8.52 6.26 -15.54
N VAL A 148 9.59 6.64 -14.88
CA VAL A 148 10.89 5.98 -14.93
C VAL A 148 11.37 5.67 -13.52
N ARG A 149 12.15 4.60 -13.39
CA ARG A 149 12.74 4.20 -12.12
C ARG A 149 13.82 5.19 -11.70
N VAL A 150 13.82 5.51 -10.41
CA VAL A 150 14.88 6.25 -9.71
C VAL A 150 15.31 5.48 -8.46
N ASP A 151 16.37 5.88 -7.81
CA ASP A 151 16.70 5.41 -6.47
C ASP A 151 15.97 6.21 -5.39
N TRP A 152 16.07 5.73 -4.14
CA TRP A 152 15.41 6.37 -3.01
C TRP A 152 16.06 7.69 -2.65
N ASP A 153 17.36 7.84 -2.84
CA ASP A 153 18.07 9.05 -2.49
C ASP A 153 17.64 10.21 -3.40
N GLU A 154 17.58 9.98 -4.71
CA GLU A 154 17.08 10.97 -5.66
C GLU A 154 15.60 11.33 -5.41
N ALA A 155 14.76 10.33 -5.13
CA ALA A 155 13.35 10.56 -4.84
C ALA A 155 13.18 11.39 -3.55
N ASN A 156 13.87 11.01 -2.48
CA ASN A 156 13.80 11.69 -1.20
C ASN A 156 14.38 13.12 -1.28
N GLU A 157 15.47 13.32 -2.01
CA GLU A 157 16.06 14.64 -2.19
C GLU A 157 15.07 15.59 -2.88
N LEU A 158 14.41 15.14 -3.94
CA LEU A 158 13.42 15.97 -4.63
C LEU A 158 12.21 16.27 -3.74
N ILE A 159 11.68 15.28 -3.02
CA ILE A 159 10.57 15.49 -2.09
C ILE A 159 10.96 16.48 -1.00
N ALA A 160 12.12 16.31 -0.38
CA ALA A 160 12.61 17.20 0.66
C ALA A 160 12.82 18.63 0.12
N ALA A 161 13.43 18.75 -1.06
CA ALA A 161 13.62 20.06 -1.71
C ALA A 161 12.31 20.77 -1.97
N SER A 162 11.29 20.06 -2.45
CA SER A 162 9.97 20.65 -2.71
C SER A 162 9.27 21.12 -1.43
N ASN A 163 9.35 20.31 -0.37
CA ASN A 163 8.74 20.65 0.92
C ASN A 163 9.48 21.84 1.59
N LEU A 164 10.81 21.82 1.59
CA LEU A 164 11.62 22.92 2.14
C LEU A 164 11.44 24.21 1.36
N TYR A 165 11.37 24.14 0.04
CA TYR A 165 11.07 25.32 -0.79
C TYR A 165 9.71 25.90 -0.43
N THR A 166 8.68 25.06 -0.33
CA THR A 166 7.32 25.47 0.03
C THR A 166 7.29 26.12 1.41
N THR A 167 7.92 25.48 2.39
CA THR A 167 8.01 25.97 3.76
C THR A 167 8.72 27.32 3.85
N LYS A 168 9.84 27.48 3.14
CA LYS A 168 10.62 28.73 3.14
C LYS A 168 9.91 29.87 2.42
N THR A 169 9.17 29.56 1.35
CA THR A 169 8.57 30.58 0.48
C THR A 169 7.18 30.98 0.93
N PHE A 170 6.38 30.03 1.42
CA PHE A 170 4.94 30.23 1.66
C PHE A 170 4.50 29.89 3.09
N GLY A 171 5.35 29.28 3.89
CA GLY A 171 5.05 28.77 5.22
C GLY A 171 4.82 27.25 5.25
N PRO A 172 5.07 26.61 6.40
CA PRO A 172 4.96 25.17 6.53
C PRO A 172 3.51 24.65 6.44
N ASP A 173 2.53 25.47 6.78
CA ASP A 173 1.09 25.20 6.68
C ASP A 173 0.61 24.94 5.24
N ARG A 174 1.45 25.26 4.26
CA ARG A 174 1.19 24.98 2.83
C ARG A 174 1.57 23.56 2.41
N VAL A 175 2.19 22.79 3.28
CA VAL A 175 2.41 21.36 3.10
C VAL A 175 1.31 20.62 3.84
N ILE A 176 0.44 19.94 3.09
CA ILE A 176 -0.75 19.29 3.61
C ILE A 176 -0.66 17.81 3.33
N GLY A 177 -1.04 16.99 4.28
CA GLY A 177 -1.14 15.56 4.11
C GLY A 177 -2.30 14.95 4.88
N PHE A 178 -2.75 13.79 4.43
CA PHE A 178 -3.77 12.99 5.09
C PHE A 178 -3.10 11.86 5.87
N SER A 179 -3.29 11.82 7.16
CA SER A 179 -2.83 10.78 8.08
C SER A 179 -3.58 10.94 9.41
N PRO A 180 -3.90 9.88 10.12
CA PRO A 180 -3.71 8.47 9.82
C PRO A 180 -4.86 7.82 9.05
N ILE A 181 -4.63 6.57 8.65
CA ILE A 181 -5.68 5.67 8.16
C ILE A 181 -6.02 4.68 9.27
N PRO A 182 -7.32 4.38 9.54
CA PRO A 182 -7.74 3.66 10.73
C PRO A 182 -7.15 2.25 10.92
N ALA A 183 -7.02 1.49 9.85
CA ALA A 183 -6.70 0.05 9.91
C ALA A 183 -5.25 -0.26 9.52
N MET A 184 -4.28 0.42 10.10
CA MET A 184 -2.87 0.24 9.77
C MET A 184 -2.02 -0.13 10.99
N SER A 185 -0.80 -0.59 10.74
CA SER A 185 0.20 -0.74 11.80
C SER A 185 0.45 0.60 12.49
N MET A 186 0.85 0.57 13.76
CA MET A 186 1.15 1.79 14.52
C MET A 186 2.22 2.64 13.86
N VAL A 187 3.19 2.04 13.17
CA VAL A 187 4.23 2.77 12.43
C VAL A 187 3.62 3.53 11.26
N SER A 188 2.78 2.88 10.45
CA SER A 188 2.10 3.52 9.32
C SER A 188 1.11 4.60 9.79
N TYR A 189 0.42 4.34 10.91
CA TYR A 189 -0.46 5.30 11.55
C TYR A 189 0.28 6.57 11.96
N ALA A 190 1.40 6.42 12.64
CA ALA A 190 2.12 7.53 13.24
C ALA A 190 3.07 8.26 12.27
N ALA A 191 3.63 7.57 11.26
CA ALA A 191 4.72 8.11 10.46
C ALA A 191 4.33 9.38 9.69
N GLY A 192 3.18 9.40 9.03
CA GLY A 192 2.69 10.56 8.28
C GLY A 192 2.37 11.75 9.18
N ALA A 193 1.65 11.52 10.27
CA ALA A 193 1.31 12.55 11.25
C ALA A 193 2.59 13.14 11.89
N ARG A 194 3.55 12.28 12.27
CA ARG A 194 4.83 12.72 12.80
C ARG A 194 5.61 13.57 11.80
N TYR A 195 5.67 13.13 10.54
CA TYR A 195 6.37 13.88 9.50
C TYR A 195 5.79 15.29 9.35
N LEU A 196 4.48 15.41 9.21
CA LEU A 196 3.79 16.71 9.07
C LEU A 196 3.97 17.58 10.31
N SER A 197 3.85 17.00 11.51
CA SER A 197 4.05 17.73 12.76
C SER A 197 5.47 18.28 12.90
N LEU A 198 6.48 17.50 12.52
CA LEU A 198 7.88 17.96 12.57
C LEU A 198 8.19 19.03 11.52
N LEU A 199 7.50 18.97 10.37
CA LEU A 199 7.64 19.97 9.31
C LEU A 199 6.87 21.26 9.61
N GLY A 200 5.88 21.22 10.51
CA GLY A 200 4.91 22.28 10.73
C GLY A 200 3.79 22.32 9.69
N GLY A 201 3.59 21.22 8.98
CA GLY A 201 2.56 21.07 7.96
C GLY A 201 1.16 20.81 8.53
N ALA A 202 0.14 20.95 7.70
CA ALA A 202 -1.24 20.65 8.06
C ALA A 202 -1.53 19.15 7.92
N CYS A 203 -1.94 18.53 9.02
CA CYS A 203 -2.32 17.12 9.04
C CYS A 203 -3.84 16.99 9.03
N LEU A 204 -4.39 16.48 7.95
CA LEU A 204 -5.81 16.15 7.80
C LEU A 204 -6.04 14.67 8.07
N SER A 205 -7.20 14.33 8.58
CA SER A 205 -7.59 12.98 8.90
C SER A 205 -8.33 12.31 7.75
N PHE A 206 -8.05 11.03 7.52
CA PHE A 206 -8.87 10.21 6.62
C PHE A 206 -10.28 9.97 7.16
N TYR A 207 -10.50 10.13 8.44
CA TYR A 207 -11.84 10.03 9.03
C TYR A 207 -12.79 11.08 8.46
N ASP A 208 -12.29 12.28 8.18
CA ASP A 208 -13.07 13.34 7.54
C ASP A 208 -13.55 12.95 6.13
N TRP A 209 -12.85 11.98 5.52
CA TRP A 209 -13.16 11.51 4.16
C TRP A 209 -14.07 10.29 4.13
N TYR A 210 -13.90 9.38 5.07
CA TYR A 210 -14.58 8.07 5.02
C TYR A 210 -15.82 8.01 5.90
N CYS A 211 -15.80 8.68 7.03
CA CYS A 211 -16.84 8.53 8.04
C CYS A 211 -17.61 9.82 8.29
N ASP A 212 -16.98 10.96 8.18
CA ASP A 212 -17.57 12.23 8.60
C ASP A 212 -18.28 12.93 7.42
N LEU A 213 -17.75 12.86 6.22
CA LEU A 213 -18.38 13.47 5.04
C LEU A 213 -19.74 12.82 4.65
N PRO A 214 -19.87 11.48 4.55
CA PRO A 214 -21.16 10.87 4.26
C PRO A 214 -22.26 11.24 5.25
N PRO A 215 -22.04 11.20 6.58
CA PRO A 215 -23.04 11.66 7.56
C PRO A 215 -23.29 13.17 7.52
N ALA A 216 -22.30 13.96 7.16
CA ALA A 216 -22.41 15.41 7.12
C ALA A 216 -23.31 15.89 5.97
N SER A 217 -23.30 15.22 4.82
CA SER A 217 -24.12 15.60 3.66
C SER A 217 -25.62 15.72 3.98
N PRO A 218 -26.29 14.73 4.57
CA PRO A 218 -27.67 14.86 4.96
C PRO A 218 -27.93 15.95 5.99
N GLN A 219 -26.98 16.20 6.89
CA GLN A 219 -27.13 17.24 7.91
C GLN A 219 -26.99 18.65 7.35
N VAL A 220 -26.13 18.84 6.36
CA VAL A 220 -25.86 20.16 5.77
C VAL A 220 -26.79 20.48 4.62
N TRP A 221 -27.10 19.50 3.78
CA TRP A 221 -27.86 19.70 2.53
C TRP A 221 -29.24 19.05 2.53
N GLY A 222 -29.56 18.23 3.52
CA GLY A 222 -30.82 17.52 3.60
C GLY A 222 -30.98 16.32 2.65
N GLU A 223 -29.89 15.86 2.05
CA GLU A 223 -29.87 14.74 1.10
C GLU A 223 -28.94 13.61 1.55
#